data_081b504ac2587e1e8a847af29fb6e3e9
#
_entry.id   081b504ac2587e1e8a847af29fb6e3e9
#
_cell.length_a   1.000
_cell.length_b   1.000
_cell.length_c   1.000
_cell.angle_alpha   90.00
_cell.angle_beta   90.00
_cell.angle_gamma   90.00
#
_symmetry.space_group_name_H-M   'P 1'
#
loop_
_entity.id
_entity.type
_entity.pdbx_description
1 polymer ?
#
loop_
_entity_poly.entity_id
_entity_poly.type
_entity_poly.pdbx_seq_one_letter_code
_entity_poly.pdbx_strand_id
1 'polypeptide(L)'
;PPEFKARFPLPPMLMVDRIDHISREGVRGRIVAERDIRLDDWFFQCHFLEDPVQPGCLGVDGVWQLIGFYCAWNGALGTGRALGCSEVDFFGQIRPHDKVVRYEIDIVRYQDLPQSGTAIAIGDADILVDGDSIYKIKRAKVGVFRDIDYNDYPWPSQRSRGGKMAE
;
A
#
# COMPACT_ATOMS: atom_id res chain seq x y z
N PRO A 1 -9.53 17.01 -18.22
CA PRO A 1 -9.77 16.42 -16.93
C PRO A 1 -8.63 16.80 -16.00
N PRO A 2 -8.86 17.08 -14.72
CA PRO A 2 -7.77 17.34 -13.80
C PRO A 2 -6.85 16.10 -13.78
N GLU A 3 -5.54 16.31 -13.91
CA GLU A 3 -4.55 15.25 -13.78
C GLU A 3 -4.65 14.67 -12.36
N PHE A 4 -5.10 13.43 -12.24
CA PHE A 4 -5.24 12.77 -10.95
C PHE A 4 -3.88 12.29 -10.48
N LYS A 5 -3.42 12.79 -9.34
CA LYS A 5 -2.33 12.17 -8.59
C LYS A 5 -2.88 10.98 -7.83
N ALA A 6 -2.15 9.86 -7.80
CA ALA A 6 -2.46 8.76 -6.92
C ALA A 6 -2.53 9.28 -5.47
N ARG A 7 -3.56 8.86 -4.73
CA ARG A 7 -3.83 9.32 -3.37
C ARG A 7 -3.93 8.14 -2.43
N PHE A 8 -3.67 8.37 -1.16
CA PHE A 8 -4.05 7.43 -0.12
C PHE A 8 -5.57 7.17 -0.15
N PRO A 9 -6.02 5.97 0.23
CA PRO A 9 -7.44 5.75 0.51
C PRO A 9 -7.89 6.63 1.67
N LEU A 10 -9.19 6.84 1.77
CA LEU A 10 -9.77 7.52 2.92
C LEU A 10 -10.00 6.55 4.08
N PRO A 11 -10.15 7.05 5.34
CA PRO A 11 -10.63 6.21 6.43
C PRO A 11 -11.95 5.52 6.06
N PRO A 12 -12.19 4.28 6.50
CA PRO A 12 -11.37 3.51 7.45
C PRO A 12 -10.22 2.70 6.82
N MET A 13 -10.02 2.74 5.48
CA MET A 13 -8.97 1.98 4.79
C MET A 13 -7.57 2.58 4.91
N LEU A 14 -7.44 3.83 5.30
CA LEU A 14 -6.15 4.48 5.46
C LEU A 14 -5.35 3.82 6.60
N MET A 15 -4.19 3.27 6.27
CA MET A 15 -3.31 2.54 7.21
C MET A 15 -2.05 3.35 7.60
N VAL A 16 -2.05 4.66 7.40
CA VAL A 16 -0.90 5.54 7.63
C VAL A 16 -1.37 6.84 8.26
N ASP A 17 -0.73 7.26 9.34
CA ASP A 17 -0.97 8.58 9.95
C ASP A 17 0.10 9.60 9.54
N ARG A 18 1.37 9.17 9.40
CA ARG A 18 2.49 10.06 9.07
C ARG A 18 3.60 9.34 8.31
N ILE A 19 4.33 10.10 7.52
CA ILE A 19 5.55 9.66 6.83
C ILE A 19 6.72 10.38 7.50
N ASP A 20 7.63 9.60 8.10
CA ASP A 20 8.80 10.12 8.80
C ASP A 20 9.97 10.36 7.87
N HIS A 21 10.09 9.52 6.84
CA HIS A 21 11.19 9.60 5.88
C HIS A 21 10.75 9.14 4.50
N ILE A 22 11.22 9.85 3.48
CA ILE A 22 11.10 9.45 2.08
C ILE A 22 12.33 9.93 1.31
N SER A 23 12.93 9.04 0.52
CA SER A 23 14.12 9.36 -0.28
C SER A 23 14.18 8.52 -1.54
N ARG A 24 14.90 9.05 -2.54
CA ARG A 24 15.18 8.35 -3.79
C ARG A 24 16.63 8.56 -4.23
N GLU A 25 17.26 7.47 -4.65
CA GLU A 25 18.57 7.45 -5.31
C GLU A 25 18.49 6.59 -6.58
N GLY A 26 18.43 7.24 -7.73
CA GLY A 26 18.26 6.55 -9.01
C GLY A 26 16.96 5.75 -9.07
N VAL A 27 17.08 4.44 -9.18
CA VAL A 27 15.93 3.51 -9.19
C VAL A 27 15.56 2.98 -7.80
N ARG A 28 16.38 3.25 -6.80
CA ARG A 28 16.16 2.82 -5.40
C ARG A 28 15.64 3.95 -4.55
N GLY A 29 15.18 3.60 -3.36
CA GLY A 29 14.73 4.58 -2.38
C GLY A 29 14.29 3.94 -1.08
N ARG A 30 13.79 4.78 -0.18
CA ARG A 30 13.27 4.33 1.12
C ARG A 30 12.05 5.18 1.48
N ILE A 31 11.07 4.55 2.10
CA ILE A 31 9.97 5.24 2.76
C ILE A 31 9.73 4.62 4.12
N VAL A 32 9.61 5.47 5.13
CA VAL A 32 9.32 5.09 6.51
C VAL A 32 8.10 5.85 6.97
N ALA A 33 7.14 5.14 7.54
CA ALA A 33 5.88 5.72 7.96
C ALA A 33 5.35 5.05 9.23
N GLU A 34 4.41 5.70 9.89
CA GLU A 34 3.80 5.20 11.12
C GLU A 34 2.29 5.38 11.12
N ARG A 35 1.65 4.52 11.90
CA ARG A 35 0.24 4.60 12.27
C ARG A 35 0.09 4.38 13.77
N ASP A 36 -0.66 5.26 14.41
CA ASP A 36 -1.03 5.09 15.82
C ASP A 36 -2.15 4.05 15.93
N ILE A 37 -1.99 3.10 16.85
CA ILE A 37 -3.01 2.10 17.15
C ILE A 37 -3.99 2.73 18.14
N ARG A 38 -5.30 2.62 17.84
CA ARG A 38 -6.37 3.19 18.65
C ARG A 38 -7.31 2.09 19.11
N LEU A 39 -7.79 2.17 20.35
CA LEU A 39 -8.74 1.20 20.90
C LEU A 39 -10.05 1.14 20.12
N ASP A 40 -10.44 2.24 19.47
CA ASP A 40 -11.63 2.36 18.63
C ASP A 40 -11.40 2.04 17.16
N ASP A 41 -10.23 1.52 16.81
CA ASP A 41 -10.00 1.02 15.44
C ASP A 41 -11.06 -0.05 15.12
N TRP A 42 -11.74 0.16 14.00
CA TRP A 42 -12.94 -0.59 13.60
C TRP A 42 -12.74 -2.12 13.57
N PHE A 43 -11.55 -2.58 13.19
CA PHE A 43 -11.24 -4.00 13.07
C PHE A 43 -11.17 -4.70 14.44
N PHE A 44 -10.82 -4.02 15.50
CA PHE A 44 -10.82 -4.61 16.85
C PHE A 44 -12.22 -4.96 17.36
N GLN A 45 -13.26 -4.36 16.78
CA GLN A 45 -14.65 -4.63 17.14
C GLN A 45 -15.20 -5.90 16.47
N CYS A 46 -14.57 -6.40 15.44
CA CYS A 46 -15.09 -7.50 14.61
C CYS A 46 -14.09 -8.62 14.29
N HIS A 47 -12.81 -8.40 14.54
CA HIS A 47 -11.76 -9.36 14.18
C HIS A 47 -10.82 -9.61 15.37
N PHE A 48 -11.13 -10.58 16.24
CA PHE A 48 -12.27 -11.50 16.32
C PHE A 48 -13.06 -11.27 17.63
N LEU A 49 -14.21 -11.94 17.82
CA LEU A 49 -14.94 -11.93 19.07
C LEU A 49 -14.06 -12.48 20.22
N GLU A 50 -13.90 -11.71 21.29
CA GLU A 50 -13.03 -12.01 22.43
C GLU A 50 -11.52 -12.14 22.11
N ASP A 51 -11.13 -11.91 20.87
CA ASP A 51 -9.73 -11.94 20.43
C ASP A 51 -9.44 -10.80 19.44
N PRO A 52 -9.42 -9.54 19.89
CA PRO A 52 -9.21 -8.40 19.01
C PRO A 52 -7.77 -8.35 18.49
N VAL A 53 -7.64 -8.35 17.18
CA VAL A 53 -6.37 -8.27 16.46
C VAL A 53 -6.57 -7.56 15.12
N GLN A 54 -5.62 -6.71 14.70
CA GLN A 54 -5.66 -6.13 13.36
C GLN A 54 -5.50 -7.23 12.31
N PRO A 55 -6.37 -7.32 11.29
CA PRO A 55 -6.17 -8.22 10.17
C PRO A 55 -4.81 -8.00 9.51
N GLY A 56 -4.01 -9.06 9.33
CA GLY A 56 -2.69 -8.97 8.71
C GLY A 56 -2.73 -8.39 7.29
N CYS A 57 -3.81 -8.66 6.56
CA CYS A 57 -4.02 -8.09 5.22
C CYS A 57 -4.05 -6.55 5.21
N LEU A 58 -4.49 -5.89 6.28
CA LEU A 58 -4.46 -4.43 6.38
C LEU A 58 -3.02 -3.90 6.54
N GLY A 59 -2.15 -4.63 7.23
CA GLY A 59 -0.72 -4.30 7.29
C GLY A 59 -0.07 -4.42 5.91
N VAL A 60 -0.41 -5.46 5.15
CA VAL A 60 0.06 -5.63 3.76
C VAL A 60 -0.46 -4.50 2.88
N ASP A 61 -1.74 -4.14 3.01
CA ASP A 61 -2.33 -3.04 2.25
C ASP A 61 -1.65 -1.70 2.57
N GLY A 62 -1.28 -1.45 3.84
CA GLY A 62 -0.51 -0.28 4.25
C GLY A 62 0.82 -0.15 3.49
N VAL A 63 1.50 -1.26 3.21
CA VAL A 63 2.72 -1.27 2.39
C VAL A 63 2.40 -0.86 0.95
N TRP A 64 1.35 -1.40 0.34
CA TRP A 64 0.94 -1.00 -1.01
C TRP A 64 0.50 0.46 -1.08
N GLN A 65 -0.20 0.96 -0.05
CA GLN A 65 -0.57 2.38 0.06
C GLN A 65 0.68 3.28 0.03
N LEU A 66 1.70 2.93 0.80
CA LEU A 66 2.95 3.68 0.89
C LEU A 66 3.77 3.62 -0.41
N ILE A 67 3.86 2.45 -1.05
CA ILE A 67 4.54 2.32 -2.34
C ILE A 67 3.79 3.11 -3.43
N GLY A 68 2.47 3.11 -3.39
CA GLY A 68 1.64 3.95 -4.27
C GLY A 68 1.88 5.45 -4.05
N PHE A 69 1.95 5.86 -2.78
CA PHE A 69 2.32 7.24 -2.43
C PHE A 69 3.73 7.59 -2.91
N TYR A 70 4.68 6.67 -2.78
CA TYR A 70 6.05 6.86 -3.29
C TYR A 70 6.06 7.14 -4.80
N CYS A 71 5.23 6.45 -5.58
CA CYS A 71 5.07 6.74 -7.00
C CYS A 71 4.54 8.17 -7.23
N ALA A 72 3.50 8.59 -6.49
CA ALA A 72 2.93 9.92 -6.59
C ALA A 72 3.93 11.02 -6.15
N TRP A 73 4.70 10.78 -5.11
CA TRP A 73 5.77 11.67 -4.65
C TRP A 73 6.86 11.88 -5.72
N ASN A 74 7.14 10.83 -6.50
CA ASN A 74 8.04 10.91 -7.66
C ASN A 74 7.41 11.53 -8.91
N GLY A 75 6.18 12.04 -8.82
CA GLY A 75 5.52 12.74 -9.92
C GLY A 75 4.65 11.84 -10.80
N ALA A 76 4.45 10.56 -10.46
CA ALA A 76 3.53 9.71 -11.20
C ALA A 76 2.10 10.24 -11.11
N LEU A 77 1.43 10.30 -12.27
CA LEU A 77 0.05 10.76 -12.41
C LEU A 77 -0.83 9.57 -12.83
N GLY A 78 -2.00 9.45 -12.23
CA GLY A 78 -2.95 8.41 -12.59
C GLY A 78 -3.50 7.66 -11.38
N THR A 79 -3.99 6.45 -11.61
CA THR A 79 -4.65 5.60 -10.61
C THR A 79 -3.73 4.48 -10.15
N GLY A 80 -3.51 4.39 -8.84
CA GLY A 80 -2.69 3.35 -8.22
C GLY A 80 -3.40 1.99 -8.14
N ARG A 81 -2.65 0.92 -8.40
CA ARG A 81 -3.12 -0.46 -8.22
C ARG A 81 -2.02 -1.32 -7.62
N ALA A 82 -2.38 -2.11 -6.59
CA ALA A 82 -1.54 -3.19 -6.11
C ALA A 82 -1.43 -4.28 -7.20
N LEU A 83 -0.23 -4.72 -7.48
CA LEU A 83 0.04 -5.71 -8.53
C LEU A 83 0.46 -7.07 -7.96
N GLY A 84 0.76 -7.14 -6.66
CA GLY A 84 1.13 -8.36 -5.97
C GLY A 84 2.38 -8.23 -5.13
N CYS A 85 2.80 -9.34 -4.57
CA CYS A 85 4.06 -9.52 -3.85
C CYS A 85 4.54 -10.96 -4.06
N SER A 86 5.81 -11.25 -3.76
CA SER A 86 6.33 -12.61 -3.90
C SER A 86 6.19 -13.44 -2.63
N GLU A 87 6.23 -12.80 -1.47
CA GLU A 87 6.22 -13.49 -0.18
C GLU A 87 5.67 -12.57 0.90
N VAL A 88 4.88 -13.12 1.80
CA VAL A 88 4.38 -12.45 3.01
C VAL A 88 4.52 -13.41 4.17
N ASP A 89 5.28 -13.00 5.19
CA ASP A 89 5.45 -13.73 6.44
C ASP A 89 4.84 -12.96 7.60
N PHE A 90 3.97 -13.60 8.35
CA PHE A 90 3.39 -13.10 9.59
C PHE A 90 3.94 -13.89 10.77
N PHE A 91 4.65 -13.24 11.68
CA PHE A 91 5.23 -13.88 12.87
C PHE A 91 4.94 -13.10 14.15
N GLY A 92 4.10 -12.08 14.07
CA GLY A 92 3.58 -11.31 15.19
C GLY A 92 2.20 -10.74 14.90
N GLN A 93 1.67 -9.97 15.81
CA GLN A 93 0.30 -9.44 15.79
C GLN A 93 0.27 -7.98 16.21
N ILE A 94 -0.77 -7.26 15.81
CA ILE A 94 -1.10 -5.92 16.27
C ILE A 94 -2.36 -6.03 17.13
N ARG A 95 -2.22 -5.69 18.41
CA ARG A 95 -3.27 -5.83 19.44
C ARG A 95 -3.72 -4.45 19.95
N PRO A 96 -4.91 -4.33 20.59
CA PRO A 96 -5.41 -3.05 21.09
C PRO A 96 -4.53 -2.34 22.12
N HIS A 97 -3.66 -3.07 22.82
CA HIS A 97 -2.75 -2.52 23.82
C HIS A 97 -1.42 -2.00 23.24
N ASP A 98 -1.12 -2.33 21.99
CA ASP A 98 0.04 -1.82 21.28
C ASP A 98 -0.18 -0.34 20.94
N LYS A 99 0.88 0.39 20.59
CA LYS A 99 0.82 1.85 20.44
C LYS A 99 1.04 2.30 19.00
N VAL A 100 2.09 1.79 18.33
CA VAL A 100 2.52 2.28 17.03
C VAL A 100 2.87 1.14 16.11
N VAL A 101 2.31 1.17 14.91
CA VAL A 101 2.77 0.38 13.77
C VAL A 101 3.75 1.23 12.96
N ARG A 102 4.93 0.67 12.67
CA ARG A 102 5.93 1.31 11.83
C ARG A 102 6.18 0.48 10.57
N TYR A 103 6.16 1.15 9.44
CA TYR A 103 6.46 0.59 8.13
C TYR A 103 7.85 1.05 7.70
N GLU A 104 8.75 0.13 7.44
CA GLU A 104 10.05 0.40 6.85
C GLU A 104 10.13 -0.29 5.49
N ILE A 105 10.17 0.50 4.43
CA ILE A 105 10.08 0.00 3.05
C ILE A 105 11.30 0.46 2.27
N ASP A 106 12.08 -0.50 1.81
CA ASP A 106 13.18 -0.29 0.89
C ASP A 106 12.66 -0.46 -0.55
N ILE A 107 12.61 0.62 -1.30
CA ILE A 107 12.26 0.58 -2.72
C ILE A 107 13.46 0.02 -3.47
N VAL A 108 13.30 -1.20 -3.95
CA VAL A 108 14.36 -1.90 -4.69
C VAL A 108 14.38 -1.50 -6.17
N ARG A 109 13.24 -1.04 -6.68
CA ARG A 109 13.14 -0.52 -8.04
C ARG A 109 11.96 0.43 -8.18
N TYR A 110 12.22 1.60 -8.71
CA TYR A 110 11.22 2.53 -9.24
C TYR A 110 11.50 2.78 -10.72
N GLN A 111 10.50 2.73 -11.53
CA GLN A 111 10.59 3.00 -12.95
C GLN A 111 9.37 3.81 -13.42
N ASP A 112 9.65 4.95 -13.98
CA ASP A 112 8.68 5.76 -14.72
C ASP A 112 8.77 5.39 -16.21
N LEU A 113 7.63 5.13 -16.83
CA LEU A 113 7.48 4.78 -18.23
C LEU A 113 6.62 5.84 -18.91
N PRO A 114 7.19 7.03 -19.22
CA PRO A 114 6.42 8.17 -19.72
C PRO A 114 5.64 7.88 -21.00
N GLN A 115 6.16 7.02 -21.86
CA GLN A 115 5.51 6.65 -23.14
C GLN A 115 4.19 5.90 -22.93
N SER A 116 4.10 5.06 -21.89
CA SER A 116 2.88 4.33 -21.53
C SER A 116 2.03 5.03 -20.47
N GLY A 117 2.51 6.16 -19.93
CA GLY A 117 1.85 6.84 -18.81
C GLY A 117 1.81 6.01 -17.51
N THR A 118 2.72 5.04 -17.39
CA THR A 118 2.77 4.10 -16.26
C THR A 118 4.00 4.33 -15.41
N ALA A 119 3.85 4.26 -14.10
CA ALA A 119 4.97 4.17 -13.17
C ALA A 119 4.82 2.87 -12.34
N ILE A 120 5.93 2.19 -12.08
CA ILE A 120 5.97 0.96 -11.28
C ILE A 120 7.00 1.11 -10.18
N ALA A 121 6.62 0.75 -8.97
CA ALA A 121 7.52 0.62 -7.84
C ALA A 121 7.45 -0.78 -7.23
N ILE A 122 8.60 -1.28 -6.80
CA ILE A 122 8.76 -2.57 -6.12
C ILE A 122 9.54 -2.31 -4.84
N GLY A 123 9.03 -2.77 -3.71
CA GLY A 123 9.67 -2.62 -2.41
C GLY A 123 9.65 -3.89 -1.58
N ASP A 124 10.65 -4.00 -0.72
CA ASP A 124 10.69 -4.97 0.37
C ASP A 124 10.34 -4.23 1.67
N ALA A 125 9.51 -4.80 2.52
CA ALA A 125 9.01 -4.14 3.71
C ALA A 125 9.22 -4.97 4.97
N ASP A 126 9.56 -4.27 6.05
CA ASP A 126 9.48 -4.75 7.42
C ASP A 126 8.41 -3.92 8.15
N ILE A 127 7.47 -4.59 8.82
CA ILE A 127 6.44 -3.94 9.60
C ILE A 127 6.68 -4.29 11.06
N LEU A 128 6.78 -3.25 11.88
CA LEU A 128 7.09 -3.35 13.29
C LEU A 128 5.90 -2.86 14.13
N VAL A 129 5.71 -3.45 15.29
CA VAL A 129 4.81 -2.95 16.34
C VAL A 129 5.63 -2.65 17.59
N ASP A 130 5.56 -1.42 18.07
CA ASP A 130 6.32 -0.93 19.24
C ASP A 130 7.83 -1.26 19.17
N GLY A 131 8.39 -1.32 17.96
CA GLY A 131 9.81 -1.61 17.70
C GLY A 131 10.13 -3.06 17.38
N ASP A 132 9.19 -3.99 17.56
CA ASP A 132 9.37 -5.41 17.25
C ASP A 132 8.88 -5.72 15.84
N SER A 133 9.73 -6.34 15.00
CA SER A 133 9.35 -6.78 13.67
C SER A 133 8.32 -7.89 13.74
N ILE A 134 7.20 -7.74 13.02
CA ILE A 134 6.05 -8.66 13.06
C ILE A 134 5.64 -9.20 11.70
N TYR A 135 5.87 -8.45 10.62
CA TYR A 135 5.58 -8.89 9.25
C TYR A 135 6.74 -8.57 8.34
N LYS A 136 6.99 -9.44 7.37
CA LYS A 136 7.92 -9.18 6.27
C LYS A 136 7.24 -9.44 4.93
N ILE A 137 7.45 -8.52 4.01
CA ILE A 137 6.88 -8.60 2.68
C ILE A 137 8.00 -8.42 1.66
N LYS A 138 8.10 -9.34 0.72
CA LYS A 138 9.09 -9.25 -0.36
C LYS A 138 8.42 -8.90 -1.68
N ARG A 139 9.06 -7.99 -2.40
CA ARG A 139 8.67 -7.60 -3.76
C ARG A 139 7.22 -7.14 -3.85
N ALA A 140 6.74 -6.37 -2.88
CA ALA A 140 5.48 -5.68 -3.00
C ALA A 140 5.53 -4.74 -4.20
N LYS A 141 4.58 -4.89 -5.14
CA LYS A 141 4.52 -4.15 -6.39
C LYS A 141 3.29 -3.27 -6.44
N VAL A 142 3.49 -2.04 -6.89
CA VAL A 142 2.42 -1.10 -7.21
C VAL A 142 2.68 -0.50 -8.59
N GLY A 143 1.62 -0.37 -9.37
CA GLY A 143 1.62 0.40 -10.61
C GLY A 143 0.70 1.60 -10.50
N VAL A 144 1.10 2.72 -11.13
CA VAL A 144 0.26 3.90 -11.33
C VAL A 144 0.02 4.06 -12.82
N PHE A 145 -1.25 4.09 -13.23
CA PHE A 145 -1.67 4.04 -14.63
C PHE A 145 -2.52 5.26 -14.97
N ARG A 146 -2.23 5.93 -16.09
CA ARG A 146 -2.98 7.12 -16.55
C ARG A 146 -4.29 6.76 -17.23
N ASP A 147 -4.32 5.66 -17.97
CA ASP A 147 -5.40 5.33 -18.89
C ASP A 147 -6.35 4.24 -18.40
N ILE A 148 -6.58 4.19 -17.08
CA ILE A 148 -7.65 3.35 -16.56
C ILE A 148 -8.97 4.09 -16.79
N ASP A 149 -9.77 3.57 -17.71
CA ASP A 149 -11.05 4.12 -18.09
C ASP A 149 -12.20 3.20 -17.61
N TYR A 150 -13.22 3.82 -17.04
CA TYR A 150 -14.42 3.17 -16.53
C TYR A 150 -15.68 3.80 -17.15
N ASN A 151 -15.66 4.07 -18.45
CA ASN A 151 -16.76 4.72 -19.16
C ASN A 151 -18.09 3.98 -18.97
N ASP A 152 -18.04 2.67 -18.71
CA ASP A 152 -19.23 1.84 -18.52
C ASP A 152 -19.71 1.81 -17.05
N TYR A 153 -19.05 2.55 -16.13
CA TYR A 153 -19.50 2.56 -14.75
C TYR A 153 -20.97 3.04 -14.63
N PRO A 154 -21.84 2.38 -13.86
CA PRO A 154 -21.57 1.28 -12.91
C PRO A 154 -21.60 -0.14 -13.53
N TRP A 155 -21.67 -0.27 -14.82
CA TRP A 155 -21.72 -1.57 -15.51
C TRP A 155 -20.35 -2.22 -15.60
N PRO A 156 -20.27 -3.58 -15.58
CA PRO A 156 -19.00 -4.27 -15.72
C PRO A 156 -18.40 -4.01 -17.12
N SER A 157 -17.31 -3.29 -17.20
CA SER A 157 -16.51 -3.17 -18.42
C SER A 157 -15.51 -4.33 -18.54
N GLN A 158 -14.93 -4.52 -19.71
CA GLN A 158 -13.85 -5.49 -19.89
C GLN A 158 -12.64 -5.14 -18.99
N ARG A 159 -12.37 -3.86 -18.77
CA ARG A 159 -11.27 -3.37 -17.92
C ARG A 159 -11.58 -3.46 -16.41
N SER A 160 -12.85 -3.46 -16.03
CA SER A 160 -13.26 -3.61 -14.63
C SER A 160 -13.45 -5.08 -14.20
N ARG A 161 -13.45 -6.01 -15.14
CA ARG A 161 -13.44 -7.43 -14.83
C ARG A 161 -12.09 -7.80 -14.27
N GLY A 162 -12.02 -8.08 -12.98
CA GLY A 162 -10.83 -8.66 -12.37
C GLY A 162 -10.47 -9.97 -13.06
N GLY A 163 -9.20 -10.26 -13.21
CA GLY A 163 -8.72 -11.50 -13.77
C GLY A 163 -7.80 -11.31 -14.97
N LYS A 164 -7.44 -12.42 -15.60
CA LYS A 164 -6.57 -12.41 -16.77
C LYS A 164 -7.20 -11.60 -17.89
N MET A 165 -6.40 -10.73 -18.48
CA MET A 165 -6.78 -10.14 -19.77
C MET A 165 -7.12 -11.29 -20.72
N ALA A 166 -8.24 -11.19 -21.41
CA ALA A 166 -8.54 -12.14 -22.48
C ALA A 166 -7.41 -12.09 -23.49
N GLU A 167 -6.85 -13.25 -23.80
CA GLU A 167 -5.89 -13.45 -24.89
C GLU A 167 -6.53 -13.08 -26.22
#